data_a58b1c89d33683d40f24c1777ce7dc86
#
_entry.id   a58b1c89d33683d40f24c1777ce7dc86
#
_cell.length_a   1.000
_cell.length_b   1.000
_cell.length_c   1.000
_cell.angle_alpha   90.00
_cell.angle_beta   90.00
_cell.angle_gamma   90.00
#
_symmetry.space_group_name_H-M   'P 1'
#
loop_
_entity.id
_entity.type
_entity.pdbx_description
1 polymer ?
#
loop_
_entity_poly.entity_id
_entity_poly.type
_entity_poly.pdbx_seq_one_letter_code
_entity_poly.pdbx_strand_id
1 'polypeptide(L)'
;MSPEDSSTASVSRAPVPEGTISVAVGLFVNGISTYIFFKIGQQALGQDGFKPIVTMWFIAFALVPGFFLPIEQETSRALAHRRALGQGGLPIIKRIIPLAAVILGGLLIALALAARSATDNLFETNSAVTLALLFMLLTYAPMHIARGLSSGQGKFSNYALIIGLDGTIRVGV
;
A
#
# COMPACT_ATOMS: atom_id res chain seq x y z
N MET A 1 11.26 -44.27 45.04
CA MET A 1 10.72 -44.32 43.66
C MET A 1 9.63 -43.27 43.59
N SER A 2 10.04 -42.04 43.25
CA SER A 2 9.16 -40.85 43.18
C SER A 2 8.54 -40.76 41.79
N PRO A 3 7.24 -40.49 41.66
CA PRO A 3 6.63 -40.25 40.37
C PRO A 3 7.09 -38.91 39.81
N GLU A 4 7.58 -38.91 38.59
CA GLU A 4 7.93 -37.72 37.85
C GLU A 4 6.67 -36.89 37.60
N ASP A 5 6.75 -35.67 38.09
CA ASP A 5 5.78 -34.60 37.85
C ASP A 5 5.91 -34.13 36.41
N SER A 6 5.18 -34.72 35.49
CA SER A 6 5.07 -34.29 34.12
C SER A 6 4.22 -33.00 34.07
N SER A 7 4.83 -31.89 34.46
CA SER A 7 4.30 -30.56 34.20
C SER A 7 4.16 -30.36 32.68
N THR A 8 2.98 -30.65 32.16
CA THR A 8 2.56 -30.20 30.83
C THR A 8 2.52 -28.67 30.85
N ALA A 9 3.60 -28.05 30.45
CA ALA A 9 3.66 -26.61 30.23
C ALA A 9 2.56 -26.27 29.20
N SER A 10 1.45 -25.71 29.70
CA SER A 10 0.43 -25.13 28.84
C SER A 10 1.09 -24.03 28.03
N VAL A 11 1.29 -24.25 26.74
CA VAL A 11 1.73 -23.21 25.81
C VAL A 11 0.66 -22.12 25.84
N SER A 12 0.88 -21.10 26.66
CA SER A 12 0.07 -19.89 26.69
C SER A 12 0.17 -19.25 25.30
N ARG A 13 -0.87 -19.43 24.46
CA ARG A 13 -0.98 -18.72 23.19
C ARG A 13 -1.06 -17.23 23.52
N ALA A 14 0.00 -16.48 23.18
CA ALA A 14 -0.03 -15.03 23.29
C ALA A 14 -1.29 -14.52 22.57
N PRO A 15 -2.03 -13.59 23.19
CA PRO A 15 -3.24 -13.06 22.54
C PRO A 15 -2.85 -12.40 21.23
N VAL A 16 -3.64 -12.67 20.19
CA VAL A 16 -3.44 -12.08 18.85
C VAL A 16 -3.51 -10.56 19.00
N PRO A 17 -2.50 -9.81 18.51
CA PRO A 17 -2.49 -8.35 18.61
C PRO A 17 -3.77 -7.73 18.03
N GLU A 18 -4.24 -6.66 18.68
CA GLU A 18 -5.43 -5.93 18.22
C GLU A 18 -5.31 -5.53 16.74
N GLY A 19 -6.36 -5.74 15.98
CA GLY A 19 -6.42 -5.38 14.56
C GLY A 19 -5.82 -6.39 13.58
N THR A 20 -5.12 -7.43 14.04
CA THR A 20 -4.52 -8.44 13.15
C THR A 20 -5.55 -9.07 12.20
N ILE A 21 -6.73 -9.43 12.72
CA ILE A 21 -7.80 -10.03 11.90
C ILE A 21 -8.30 -9.03 10.86
N SER A 22 -8.56 -7.78 11.26
CA SER A 22 -9.03 -6.74 10.33
C SER A 22 -8.03 -6.51 9.19
N VAL A 23 -6.74 -6.41 9.52
CA VAL A 23 -5.68 -6.23 8.52
C VAL A 23 -5.57 -7.46 7.61
N ALA A 24 -5.65 -8.67 8.16
CA ALA A 24 -5.62 -9.90 7.38
C ALA A 24 -6.79 -9.97 6.38
N VAL A 25 -8.00 -9.61 6.81
CA VAL A 25 -9.17 -9.52 5.92
C VAL A 25 -8.97 -8.49 4.82
N GLY A 26 -8.46 -7.29 5.16
CA GLY A 26 -8.17 -6.25 4.16
C GLY A 26 -7.15 -6.70 3.10
N LEU A 27 -6.07 -7.36 3.54
CA LEU A 27 -5.06 -7.93 2.65
C LEU A 27 -5.62 -9.07 1.79
N PHE A 28 -6.46 -9.92 2.35
CA PHE A 28 -7.10 -11.02 1.63
C PHE A 28 -8.03 -10.49 0.53
N VAL A 29 -8.88 -9.50 0.85
CA VAL A 29 -9.74 -8.83 -0.12
C VAL A 29 -8.91 -8.18 -1.23
N ASN A 30 -7.85 -7.46 -0.89
CA ASN A 30 -6.94 -6.84 -1.87
C ASN A 30 -6.28 -7.89 -2.77
N GLY A 31 -5.81 -9.01 -2.21
CA GLY A 31 -5.20 -10.10 -2.97
C GLY A 31 -6.16 -10.75 -3.97
N ILE A 32 -7.39 -11.08 -3.53
CA ILE A 32 -8.44 -11.63 -4.40
C ILE A 32 -8.78 -10.63 -5.51
N SER A 33 -8.98 -9.36 -5.17
CA SER A 33 -9.30 -8.30 -6.13
C SER A 33 -8.19 -8.15 -7.17
N THR A 34 -6.92 -8.19 -6.75
CA THR A 34 -5.78 -8.15 -7.66
C THR A 34 -5.80 -9.34 -8.62
N TYR A 35 -6.05 -10.54 -8.13
CA TYR A 35 -6.17 -11.74 -8.98
C TYR A 35 -7.31 -11.60 -10.01
N ILE A 36 -8.48 -11.14 -9.57
CA ILE A 36 -9.65 -10.92 -10.43
C ILE A 36 -9.32 -9.89 -11.51
N PHE A 37 -8.70 -8.76 -11.14
CA PHE A 37 -8.26 -7.72 -12.08
C PHE A 37 -7.36 -8.27 -13.18
N PHE A 38 -6.31 -9.03 -12.82
CA PHE A 38 -5.41 -9.62 -13.80
C PHE A 38 -6.12 -10.63 -14.70
N LYS A 39 -6.99 -11.46 -14.13
CA LYS A 39 -7.73 -12.48 -14.88
C LYS A 39 -8.72 -11.86 -15.88
N ILE A 40 -9.51 -10.88 -15.42
CA ILE A 40 -10.47 -10.17 -16.29
C ILE A 40 -9.73 -9.39 -17.37
N GLY A 41 -8.70 -8.63 -17.02
CA GLY A 41 -7.92 -7.83 -17.95
C GLY A 41 -7.28 -8.69 -19.05
N GLN A 42 -6.68 -9.82 -18.68
CA GLN A 42 -6.10 -10.75 -19.64
C GLN A 42 -7.16 -11.41 -20.55
N GLN A 43 -8.34 -11.74 -20.03
CA GLN A 43 -9.42 -12.31 -20.82
C GLN A 43 -10.05 -11.29 -21.78
N ALA A 44 -10.18 -10.03 -21.35
CA ALA A 44 -10.82 -8.98 -22.14
C ALA A 44 -9.91 -8.42 -23.25
N LEU A 45 -8.62 -8.23 -22.97
CA LEU A 45 -7.66 -7.57 -23.85
C LEU A 45 -6.71 -8.54 -24.56
N GLY A 46 -6.69 -9.81 -24.16
CA GLY A 46 -5.68 -10.77 -24.60
C GLY A 46 -4.31 -10.50 -24.00
N GLN A 47 -3.32 -11.35 -24.32
CA GLN A 47 -1.97 -11.23 -23.75
C GLN A 47 -1.27 -9.95 -24.21
N ASP A 48 -1.32 -9.64 -25.50
CA ASP A 48 -0.62 -8.48 -26.04
C ASP A 48 -1.27 -7.16 -25.61
N GLY A 49 -2.60 -7.05 -25.67
CA GLY A 49 -3.31 -5.83 -25.25
C GLY A 49 -3.22 -5.55 -23.75
N PHE A 50 -3.04 -6.58 -22.93
CA PHE A 50 -2.92 -6.41 -21.47
C PHE A 50 -1.49 -6.16 -20.99
N LYS A 51 -0.47 -6.47 -21.79
CA LYS A 51 0.95 -6.32 -21.45
C LYS A 51 1.36 -4.91 -20.99
N PRO A 52 0.96 -3.80 -21.66
CA PRO A 52 1.28 -2.46 -21.18
C PRO A 52 0.73 -2.17 -19.77
N ILE A 53 -0.47 -2.66 -19.47
CA ILE A 53 -1.12 -2.50 -18.16
C ILE A 53 -0.35 -3.28 -17.09
N VAL A 54 0.07 -4.51 -17.38
CA VAL A 54 0.91 -5.32 -16.50
C VAL A 54 2.24 -4.63 -16.24
N THR A 55 2.88 -4.10 -17.27
CA THR A 55 4.14 -3.35 -17.16
C THR A 55 3.98 -2.12 -16.28
N MET A 56 2.93 -1.32 -16.51
CA MET A 56 2.59 -0.17 -15.67
C MET A 56 2.40 -0.59 -14.20
N TRP A 57 1.69 -1.69 -13.97
CA TRP A 57 1.42 -2.18 -12.62
C TRP A 57 2.71 -2.57 -11.89
N PHE A 58 3.64 -3.28 -12.55
CA PHE A 58 4.93 -3.64 -11.96
C PHE A 58 5.79 -2.41 -11.67
N ILE A 59 5.81 -1.42 -12.56
CA ILE A 59 6.53 -0.16 -12.33
C ILE A 59 5.95 0.57 -11.11
N ALA A 60 4.62 0.69 -11.03
CA ALA A 60 3.97 1.31 -9.88
C ALA A 60 4.25 0.53 -8.59
N PHE A 61 4.19 -0.80 -8.62
CA PHE A 61 4.47 -1.65 -7.48
C PHE A 61 5.94 -1.60 -7.02
N ALA A 62 6.87 -1.29 -7.91
CA ALA A 62 8.27 -1.06 -7.56
C ALA A 62 8.49 0.35 -6.98
N LEU A 63 7.93 1.39 -7.62
CA LEU A 63 8.13 2.79 -7.23
C LEU A 63 7.39 3.15 -5.93
N VAL A 64 6.11 2.81 -5.85
CA VAL A 64 5.25 3.27 -4.75
C VAL A 64 5.72 2.75 -3.40
N PRO A 65 5.90 1.44 -3.16
CA PRO A 65 6.42 0.95 -1.91
C PRO A 65 7.85 1.43 -1.64
N GLY A 66 8.69 1.53 -2.67
CA GLY A 66 10.07 2.00 -2.52
C GLY A 66 10.17 3.38 -1.88
N PHE A 67 9.30 4.29 -2.24
CA PHE A 67 9.34 5.68 -1.77
C PHE A 67 8.35 5.98 -0.64
N PHE A 68 7.15 5.40 -0.66
CA PHE A 68 6.08 5.77 0.28
C PHE A 68 5.92 4.81 1.46
N LEU A 69 6.34 3.55 1.36
CA LEU A 69 6.28 2.63 2.49
C LEU A 69 7.16 3.07 3.68
N PRO A 70 8.41 3.57 3.49
CA PRO A 70 9.18 4.13 4.59
C PRO A 70 8.47 5.31 5.28
N ILE A 71 7.79 6.17 4.49
CA ILE A 71 7.01 7.31 5.03
C ILE A 71 5.82 6.79 5.85
N GLU A 72 5.10 5.79 5.34
CA GLU A 72 3.99 5.13 6.06
C GLU A 72 4.47 4.55 7.40
N GLN A 73 5.57 3.79 7.37
CA GLN A 73 6.12 3.14 8.55
C GLN A 73 6.61 4.14 9.59
N GLU A 74 7.35 5.17 9.17
CA GLU A 74 7.83 6.21 10.08
C GLU A 74 6.69 7.04 10.66
N THR A 75 5.68 7.38 9.86
CA THR A 75 4.47 8.04 10.33
C THR A 75 3.76 7.22 11.40
N SER A 76 3.57 5.93 11.14
CA SER A 76 2.95 5.00 12.07
C SER A 76 3.75 4.91 13.38
N ARG A 77 5.06 4.71 13.29
CA ARG A 77 5.97 4.61 14.45
C ARG A 77 5.96 5.89 15.30
N ALA A 78 6.12 7.05 14.65
CA ALA A 78 6.20 8.34 15.34
C ALA A 78 4.87 8.71 16.01
N LEU A 79 3.74 8.42 15.38
CA LEU A 79 2.42 8.66 15.97
C LEU A 79 2.13 7.70 17.13
N ALA A 80 2.45 6.42 16.99
CA ALA A 80 2.28 5.45 18.06
C ALA A 80 3.10 5.83 19.31
N HIS A 81 4.35 6.28 19.12
CA HIS A 81 5.19 6.77 20.21
C HIS A 81 4.58 8.00 20.91
N ARG A 82 4.15 9.01 20.15
CA ARG A 82 3.51 10.20 20.72
C ARG A 82 2.20 9.88 21.45
N ARG A 83 1.41 8.97 20.90
CA ARG A 83 0.18 8.48 21.52
C ARG A 83 0.47 7.84 22.88
N ALA A 84 1.52 7.01 22.97
CA ALA A 84 1.92 6.38 24.22
C ALA A 84 2.33 7.41 25.30
N LEU A 85 2.84 8.59 24.87
CA LEU A 85 3.18 9.71 25.76
C LEU A 85 2.01 10.69 26.00
N GLY A 86 0.80 10.39 25.53
CA GLY A 86 -0.35 11.30 25.64
C GLY A 86 -0.24 12.58 24.80
N GLN A 87 0.66 12.61 23.82
CA GLN A 87 0.94 13.80 22.99
C GLN A 87 0.16 13.77 21.68
N GLY A 88 -0.25 14.97 21.20
CA GLY A 88 -0.94 15.11 19.91
C GLY A 88 -0.06 14.79 18.70
N GLY A 89 -0.67 14.29 17.62
CA GLY A 89 0.01 13.88 16.37
C GLY A 89 0.32 15.02 15.38
N LEU A 90 -0.22 16.22 15.58
CA LEU A 90 -0.13 17.33 14.62
C LEU A 90 1.31 17.69 14.19
N PRO A 91 2.33 17.70 15.07
CA PRO A 91 3.71 18.00 14.66
C PRO A 91 4.26 16.98 13.65
N ILE A 92 3.87 15.70 13.75
CA ILE A 92 4.29 14.66 12.80
C ILE A 92 3.63 14.92 11.44
N ILE A 93 2.32 15.18 11.42
CA ILE A 93 1.56 15.47 10.19
C ILE A 93 2.18 16.66 9.44
N LYS A 94 2.47 17.75 10.15
CA LYS A 94 3.10 18.96 9.57
C LYS A 94 4.50 18.70 8.95
N ARG A 95 5.21 17.67 9.39
CA ARG A 95 6.52 17.29 8.85
C ARG A 95 6.43 16.28 7.71
N ILE A 96 5.51 15.33 7.81
CA ILE A 96 5.37 14.23 6.85
C ILE A 96 4.72 14.70 5.54
N ILE A 97 3.70 15.55 5.60
CA ILE A 97 2.99 16.02 4.39
C ILE A 97 3.93 16.73 3.40
N PRO A 98 4.74 17.74 3.80
CA PRO A 98 5.65 18.37 2.85
C PRO A 98 6.74 17.43 2.35
N LEU A 99 7.26 16.53 3.19
CA LEU A 99 8.24 15.53 2.75
C LEU A 99 7.64 14.61 1.68
N ALA A 100 6.45 14.08 1.90
CA ALA A 100 5.76 13.25 0.92
C ALA A 100 5.44 14.03 -0.37
N ALA A 101 5.06 15.30 -0.26
CA ALA A 101 4.81 16.17 -1.42
C ALA A 101 6.06 16.41 -2.26
N VAL A 102 7.22 16.60 -1.63
CA VAL A 102 8.52 16.75 -2.34
C VAL A 102 8.88 15.46 -3.08
N ILE A 103 8.74 14.30 -2.43
CA ILE A 103 9.03 13.00 -3.04
C ILE A 103 8.06 12.74 -4.20
N LEU A 104 6.76 12.94 -3.99
CA LEU A 104 5.76 12.81 -5.04
C LEU A 104 6.05 13.74 -6.21
N GLY A 105 6.31 15.01 -5.94
CA GLY A 105 6.64 16.00 -6.97
C GLY A 105 7.87 15.60 -7.78
N GLY A 106 8.93 15.13 -7.13
CA GLY A 106 10.13 14.61 -7.78
C GLY A 106 9.83 13.41 -8.69
N LEU A 107 9.04 12.46 -8.21
CA LEU A 107 8.62 11.28 -9.00
C LEU A 107 7.75 11.67 -10.20
N LEU A 108 6.80 12.59 -10.01
CA LEU A 108 5.95 13.06 -11.10
C LEU A 108 6.76 13.82 -12.16
N ILE A 109 7.71 14.66 -11.75
CA ILE A 109 8.61 15.35 -12.67
C ILE A 109 9.49 14.34 -13.42
N ALA A 110 10.11 13.41 -12.72
CA ALA A 110 10.95 12.38 -13.35
C ALA A 110 10.15 11.54 -14.37
N LEU A 111 8.92 11.13 -14.01
CA LEU A 111 8.06 10.39 -14.92
C LEU A 111 7.58 11.25 -16.08
N ALA A 112 7.26 12.53 -15.86
CA ALA A 112 6.86 13.45 -16.92
C ALA A 112 8.00 13.66 -17.94
N LEU A 113 9.24 13.80 -17.47
CA LEU A 113 10.43 13.89 -18.33
C LEU A 113 10.68 12.60 -19.11
N ALA A 114 10.41 11.46 -18.49
CA ALA A 114 10.55 10.14 -19.11
C ALA A 114 9.30 9.71 -19.91
N ALA A 115 8.21 10.48 -19.90
CA ALA A 115 6.89 10.06 -20.40
C ALA A 115 6.92 9.59 -21.84
N ARG A 116 7.61 10.31 -22.74
CA ARG A 116 7.73 9.93 -24.15
C ARG A 116 8.45 8.58 -24.29
N SER A 117 9.61 8.45 -23.65
CA SER A 117 10.39 7.21 -23.69
C SER A 117 9.63 6.03 -23.06
N ALA A 118 8.92 6.27 -21.95
CA ALA A 118 8.10 5.24 -21.31
C ALA A 118 6.93 4.82 -22.23
N THR A 119 6.26 5.78 -22.88
CA THR A 119 5.17 5.49 -23.80
C THR A 119 5.67 4.66 -24.97
N ASP A 120 6.78 5.06 -25.60
CA ASP A 120 7.27 4.43 -26.82
C ASP A 120 7.91 3.04 -26.56
N ASN A 121 8.62 2.89 -25.43
CA ASN A 121 9.42 1.67 -25.18
C ASN A 121 8.80 0.69 -24.18
N LEU A 122 7.96 1.16 -23.24
CA LEU A 122 7.39 0.32 -22.18
C LEU A 122 5.90 0.06 -22.35
N PHE A 123 5.16 0.99 -22.96
CA PHE A 123 3.70 0.93 -23.05
C PHE A 123 3.19 0.80 -24.50
N GLU A 124 4.04 0.32 -25.41
CA GLU A 124 3.66 0.00 -26.81
C GLU A 124 2.95 1.18 -27.50
N THR A 125 3.47 2.40 -27.30
CA THR A 125 2.92 3.67 -27.81
C THR A 125 1.57 4.09 -27.20
N ASN A 126 1.12 3.43 -26.14
CA ASN A 126 -0.14 3.74 -25.46
C ASN A 126 0.05 4.84 -24.40
N SER A 127 -0.21 6.09 -24.80
CA SER A 127 -0.11 7.25 -23.91
C SER A 127 -1.11 7.24 -22.74
N ALA A 128 -2.26 6.56 -22.89
CA ALA A 128 -3.24 6.44 -21.81
C ALA A 128 -2.67 5.66 -20.61
N VAL A 129 -1.83 4.65 -20.85
CA VAL A 129 -1.16 3.90 -19.79
C VAL A 129 -0.14 4.78 -19.05
N THR A 130 0.60 5.64 -19.76
CA THR A 130 1.51 6.62 -19.14
C THR A 130 0.75 7.60 -18.24
N LEU A 131 -0.38 8.12 -18.71
CA LEU A 131 -1.25 9.00 -17.92
C LEU A 131 -1.83 8.27 -16.70
N ALA A 132 -2.25 7.01 -16.86
CA ALA A 132 -2.72 6.18 -15.78
C ALA A 132 -1.66 5.97 -14.70
N LEU A 133 -0.39 5.76 -15.08
CA LEU A 133 0.73 5.66 -14.13
C LEU A 133 0.95 6.96 -13.35
N LEU A 134 0.89 8.13 -14.01
CA LEU A 134 0.98 9.44 -13.35
C LEU A 134 -0.15 9.63 -12.32
N PHE A 135 -1.39 9.30 -12.72
CA PHE A 135 -2.55 9.39 -11.86
C PHE A 135 -2.46 8.42 -10.68
N MET A 136 -1.97 7.21 -10.93
CA MET A 136 -1.75 6.19 -9.90
C MET A 136 -0.75 6.68 -8.84
N LEU A 137 0.40 7.26 -9.24
CA LEU A 137 1.37 7.84 -8.32
C LEU A 137 0.75 8.96 -7.48
N LEU A 138 -0.05 9.83 -8.10
CA LEU A 138 -0.73 10.92 -7.41
C LEU A 138 -1.69 10.44 -6.32
N THR A 139 -2.39 9.33 -6.55
CA THR A 139 -3.36 8.77 -5.59
C THR A 139 -2.72 7.91 -4.51
N TYR A 140 -1.62 7.22 -4.82
CA TYR A 140 -0.97 6.33 -3.85
C TYR A 140 -0.24 7.09 -2.73
N ALA A 141 0.34 8.26 -2.99
CA ALA A 141 1.01 9.04 -1.97
C ALA A 141 0.09 9.39 -0.78
N PRO A 142 -1.09 10.02 -0.97
CA PRO A 142 -2.02 10.28 0.12
C PRO A 142 -2.57 8.99 0.75
N MET A 143 -2.72 7.92 -0.01
CA MET A 143 -3.15 6.62 0.51
C MET A 143 -2.14 6.07 1.54
N HIS A 144 -0.85 6.07 1.23
CA HIS A 144 0.20 5.62 2.16
C HIS A 144 0.26 6.50 3.42
N ILE A 145 0.07 7.81 3.29
CA ILE A 145 -0.02 8.71 4.45
C ILE A 145 -1.24 8.35 5.30
N ALA A 146 -2.41 8.16 4.70
CA ALA A 146 -3.63 7.78 5.42
C ALA A 146 -3.49 6.44 6.15
N ARG A 147 -2.80 5.47 5.54
CA ARG A 147 -2.47 4.18 6.15
C ARG A 147 -1.55 4.35 7.35
N GLY A 148 -0.46 5.11 7.22
CA GLY A 148 0.46 5.41 8.30
C GLY A 148 -0.21 6.13 9.48
N LEU A 149 -1.10 7.10 9.18
CA LEU A 149 -1.89 7.80 10.19
C LEU A 149 -2.86 6.86 10.91
N SER A 150 -3.56 6.00 10.18
CA SER A 150 -4.52 5.05 10.75
C SER A 150 -3.84 4.03 11.65
N SER A 151 -2.76 3.44 11.18
CA SER A 151 -1.94 2.46 11.92
C SER A 151 -1.33 3.09 13.19
N GLY A 152 -0.70 4.26 13.09
CA GLY A 152 -0.09 4.95 14.23
C GLY A 152 -1.10 5.42 15.29
N GLN A 153 -2.35 5.65 14.90
CA GLN A 153 -3.44 5.92 15.83
C GLN A 153 -4.07 4.66 16.42
N GLY A 154 -3.65 3.46 16.02
CA GLY A 154 -4.25 2.20 16.44
C GLY A 154 -5.62 1.93 15.80
N LYS A 155 -5.97 2.64 14.73
CA LYS A 155 -7.23 2.45 13.98
C LYS A 155 -7.05 1.41 12.89
N PHE A 156 -6.80 0.17 13.28
CA PHE A 156 -6.48 -0.91 12.35
C PHE A 156 -7.64 -1.28 11.41
N SER A 157 -8.89 -1.04 11.82
CA SER A 157 -10.05 -1.21 10.94
C SER A 157 -10.05 -0.22 9.78
N ASN A 158 -9.65 1.04 10.02
CA ASN A 158 -9.51 2.05 8.95
C ASN A 158 -8.35 1.68 8.02
N TYR A 159 -7.23 1.22 8.57
CA TYR A 159 -6.10 0.73 7.79
C TYR A 159 -6.52 -0.43 6.87
N ALA A 160 -7.23 -1.41 7.41
CA ALA A 160 -7.76 -2.55 6.66
C ALA A 160 -8.75 -2.13 5.57
N LEU A 161 -9.64 -1.17 5.89
CA LEU A 161 -10.59 -0.62 4.93
C LEU A 161 -9.89 0.06 3.74
N ILE A 162 -8.85 0.86 4.00
CA ILE A 162 -8.08 1.52 2.93
C ILE A 162 -7.47 0.47 1.99
N ILE A 163 -6.87 -0.60 2.53
CA ILE A 163 -6.28 -1.69 1.74
C ILE A 163 -7.35 -2.44 0.94
N GLY A 164 -8.47 -2.78 1.58
CA GLY A 164 -9.57 -3.51 0.92
C GLY A 164 -10.21 -2.69 -0.20
N LEU A 165 -10.44 -1.39 0.03
CA LEU A 165 -11.00 -0.48 -0.97
C LEU A 165 -10.05 -0.29 -2.17
N ASP A 166 -8.73 -0.18 -1.95
CA ASP A 166 -7.76 -0.10 -3.05
C ASP A 166 -7.91 -1.30 -4.00
N GLY A 167 -8.05 -2.51 -3.45
CA GLY A 167 -8.27 -3.71 -4.24
C GLY A 167 -9.62 -3.71 -4.97
N THR A 168 -10.71 -3.41 -4.26
CA THR A 168 -12.07 -3.49 -4.83
C THR A 168 -12.35 -2.44 -5.89
N ILE A 169 -11.87 -1.20 -5.72
CA ILE A 169 -11.99 -0.14 -6.71
C ILE A 169 -11.30 -0.55 -8.02
N ARG A 170 -10.14 -1.18 -7.93
CA ARG A 170 -9.38 -1.64 -9.10
C ARG A 170 -10.12 -2.63 -9.97
N VAL A 171 -11.00 -3.44 -9.40
CA VAL A 171 -11.83 -4.41 -10.14
C VAL A 171 -13.08 -3.76 -10.74
N GLY A 172 -13.57 -2.67 -10.12
CA GLY A 172 -14.80 -1.99 -10.52
C GLY A 172 -14.63 -0.93 -11.63
N VAL A 173 -13.38 -0.63 -12.01
CA VAL A 173 -13.03 0.33 -13.08
C VAL A 173 -12.51 -0.39 -14.30
#